data_17197e94a789ce19053493f3a92dbdfb
#
_entry.id   17197e94a789ce19053493f3a92dbdfb
#
_cell.length_a   1.000
_cell.length_b   1.000
_cell.length_c   1.000
_cell.angle_alpha   90.00
_cell.angle_beta   90.00
_cell.angle_gamma   90.00
#
_symmetry.space_group_name_H-M   'P 1'
#
loop_
_entity.id
_entity.type
_entity.pdbx_description
1 polymer ?
#
loop_
_entity_poly.entity_id
_entity_poly.type
_entity_poly.pdbx_seq_one_letter_code
_entity_poly.pdbx_strand_id
1 'polypeptide(L)'
;MGFLLLIITGLIYGAVASVILFFIDWIIGLFGTPTILEQPFIVDILQRLGLPVESFTICCVWVALFFLTSIILFQLPPIQGLFLKFKNISKPQGDLAVYLNNCWSDVCRRAGVDPDRYTLYVQHSKQINAFALGHNRVVVLMGLIDEMNEYELKGILAHELSHLVHRDTTYGMTSAAMLNVYNAIIIAFELLMLIITTVYNVLRYIPFINILAVVFMAIVIFIRFIVRILHSLANFGYVLLAPFGSRIAEYRADRFAHELGLGQALASALAKLTRYGDTEGFINQLVSDHPPLRKRVAKLYELSQQG
;
A
#
# COMPACT_ATOMS: atom_id res chain seq x y z
N MET A 1 6.34 5.05 -13.76
CA MET A 1 7.16 4.62 -12.59
C MET A 1 6.34 3.82 -11.59
N GLY A 2 5.20 4.30 -11.09
CA GLY A 2 4.33 3.56 -10.15
C GLY A 2 3.90 2.17 -10.65
N PHE A 3 3.57 2.04 -11.92
CA PHE A 3 3.22 0.75 -12.53
C PHE A 3 4.42 -0.24 -12.53
N LEU A 4 5.62 0.20 -12.84
CA LEU A 4 6.82 -0.66 -12.81
C LEU A 4 7.13 -1.13 -11.38
N LEU A 5 7.04 -0.22 -10.41
CA LEU A 5 7.22 -0.56 -8.99
C LEU A 5 6.17 -1.58 -8.53
N LEU A 6 4.91 -1.43 -8.96
CA LEU A 6 3.84 -2.37 -8.67
C LEU A 6 4.16 -3.77 -9.20
N ILE A 7 4.63 -3.88 -10.47
CA ILE A 7 5.01 -5.17 -11.06
C ILE A 7 6.16 -5.80 -10.27
N ILE A 8 7.22 -5.06 -9.99
CA ILE A 8 8.39 -5.57 -9.27
C ILE A 8 7.98 -6.05 -7.86
N THR A 9 7.19 -5.25 -7.14
CA THR A 9 6.68 -5.60 -5.82
C THR A 9 5.81 -6.86 -5.89
N GLY A 10 4.89 -6.93 -6.84
CA GLY A 10 4.02 -8.10 -7.06
C GLY A 10 4.82 -9.37 -7.37
N LEU A 11 5.85 -9.28 -8.20
CA LEU A 11 6.72 -10.42 -8.54
C LEU A 11 7.52 -10.89 -7.31
N ILE A 12 8.14 -9.97 -6.57
CA ILE A 12 8.95 -10.32 -5.39
C ILE A 12 8.06 -10.97 -4.31
N TYR A 13 7.00 -10.31 -3.91
CA TYR A 13 6.10 -10.85 -2.88
C TYR A 13 5.35 -12.10 -3.37
N GLY A 14 4.96 -12.13 -4.65
CA GLY A 14 4.30 -13.30 -5.25
C GLY A 14 5.21 -14.53 -5.25
N ALA A 15 6.47 -14.40 -5.65
CA ALA A 15 7.43 -15.49 -5.65
C ALA A 15 7.69 -16.02 -4.23
N VAL A 16 7.93 -15.14 -3.26
CA VAL A 16 8.16 -15.53 -1.86
C VAL A 16 6.91 -16.17 -1.25
N ALA A 17 5.73 -15.59 -1.49
CA ALA A 17 4.46 -16.15 -1.02
C ALA A 17 4.21 -17.55 -1.59
N SER A 18 4.52 -17.79 -2.86
CA SER A 18 4.37 -19.10 -3.50
C SER A 18 5.29 -20.15 -2.88
N VAL A 19 6.54 -19.79 -2.59
CA VAL A 19 7.49 -20.68 -1.88
C VAL A 19 6.96 -21.02 -0.48
N ILE A 20 6.45 -20.03 0.24
CA ILE A 20 5.91 -20.24 1.58
C ILE A 20 4.66 -21.12 1.54
N LEU A 21 3.75 -20.85 0.61
CA LEU A 21 2.53 -21.63 0.45
C LEU A 21 2.85 -23.08 0.07
N PHE A 22 3.85 -23.30 -0.78
CA PHE A 22 4.35 -24.62 -1.12
C PHE A 22 4.88 -25.37 0.13
N PHE A 23 5.65 -24.71 0.99
CA PHE A 23 6.12 -25.33 2.24
C PHE A 23 4.96 -25.62 3.21
N ILE A 24 3.97 -24.76 3.31
CA ILE A 24 2.76 -25.00 4.10
C ILE A 24 2.06 -26.28 3.61
N ASP A 25 1.80 -26.36 2.30
CA ASP A 25 1.12 -27.48 1.67
C ASP A 25 1.91 -28.79 1.84
N TRP A 26 3.24 -28.75 1.60
CA TRP A 26 4.13 -29.89 1.80
C TRP A 26 4.11 -30.41 3.24
N ILE A 27 4.18 -29.52 4.24
CA ILE A 27 4.12 -29.89 5.66
C ILE A 27 2.78 -30.52 6.01
N ILE A 28 1.66 -29.94 5.54
CA ILE A 28 0.32 -30.48 5.77
C ILE A 28 0.17 -31.85 5.12
N GLY A 29 0.70 -32.03 3.91
CA GLY A 29 0.71 -33.29 3.18
C GLY A 29 1.43 -34.44 3.92
N LEU A 30 2.45 -34.14 4.74
CA LEU A 30 3.13 -35.16 5.57
C LEU A 30 2.20 -35.80 6.60
N PHE A 31 1.08 -35.18 6.96
CA PHE A 31 0.08 -35.74 7.88
C PHE A 31 -1.01 -36.53 7.16
N GLY A 32 -0.82 -36.87 5.88
CA GLY A 32 -1.73 -37.71 5.10
C GLY A 32 -3.04 -37.01 4.68
N THR A 33 -3.09 -35.70 4.78
CA THR A 33 -4.22 -34.92 4.25
C THR A 33 -4.00 -34.69 2.75
N PRO A 34 -5.06 -34.84 1.89
CA PRO A 34 -4.96 -34.43 0.51
C PRO A 34 -4.56 -32.96 0.46
N THR A 35 -3.68 -32.60 -0.47
CA THR A 35 -3.22 -31.22 -0.65
C THR A 35 -4.47 -30.33 -0.85
N ILE A 36 -4.69 -29.42 0.10
CA ILE A 36 -5.87 -28.51 0.11
C ILE A 36 -5.90 -27.64 -1.14
N LEU A 37 -4.74 -27.44 -1.74
CA LEU A 37 -4.55 -26.56 -2.89
C LEU A 37 -4.84 -27.24 -4.24
N GLU A 38 -4.79 -28.57 -4.33
CA GLU A 38 -5.06 -29.33 -5.56
C GLU A 38 -6.57 -29.45 -5.82
N GLN A 39 -7.21 -28.32 -6.10
CA GLN A 39 -8.61 -28.30 -6.47
C GLN A 39 -8.79 -28.72 -7.94
N PRO A 40 -9.77 -29.58 -8.26
CA PRO A 40 -9.99 -30.10 -9.61
C PRO A 40 -10.10 -29.00 -10.68
N PHE A 41 -10.72 -27.86 -10.35
CA PHE A 41 -10.87 -26.74 -11.27
C PHE A 41 -9.54 -26.05 -11.59
N ILE A 42 -8.59 -25.98 -10.64
CA ILE A 42 -7.26 -25.41 -10.87
C ILE A 42 -6.46 -26.35 -11.79
N VAL A 43 -6.53 -27.65 -11.53
CA VAL A 43 -5.88 -28.68 -12.35
C VAL A 43 -6.40 -28.61 -13.79
N ASP A 44 -7.72 -28.54 -13.98
CA ASP A 44 -8.34 -28.42 -15.32
C ASP A 44 -7.90 -27.13 -16.06
N ILE A 45 -7.85 -26.00 -15.36
CA ILE A 45 -7.36 -24.73 -15.93
C ILE A 45 -5.90 -24.86 -16.37
N LEU A 46 -5.02 -25.40 -15.54
CA LEU A 46 -3.60 -25.56 -15.85
C LEU A 46 -3.40 -26.47 -17.05
N GLN A 47 -4.12 -27.59 -17.11
CA GLN A 47 -4.06 -28.51 -18.25
C GLN A 47 -4.53 -27.84 -19.57
N ARG A 48 -5.62 -27.07 -19.53
CA ARG A 48 -6.12 -26.33 -20.71
C ARG A 48 -5.15 -25.26 -21.18
N LEU A 49 -4.38 -24.66 -20.26
CA LEU A 49 -3.37 -23.66 -20.58
C LEU A 49 -2.02 -24.27 -20.98
N GLY A 50 -1.89 -25.61 -20.95
CA GLY A 50 -0.63 -26.30 -21.24
C GLY A 50 0.47 -26.03 -20.20
N LEU A 51 0.09 -25.66 -18.97
CA LEU A 51 1.00 -25.39 -17.87
C LEU A 51 1.26 -26.68 -17.05
N PRO A 52 2.45 -26.84 -16.45
CA PRO A 52 2.75 -28.00 -15.62
C PRO A 52 1.82 -28.03 -14.39
N VAL A 53 1.26 -29.22 -14.12
CA VAL A 53 0.41 -29.48 -12.94
C VAL A 53 1.30 -29.99 -11.82
N GLU A 54 2.13 -29.10 -11.31
CA GLU A 54 3.01 -29.38 -10.17
C GLU A 54 2.55 -28.55 -8.95
N SER A 55 2.75 -29.05 -7.75
CA SER A 55 2.34 -28.39 -6.51
C SER A 55 2.82 -26.95 -6.41
N PHE A 56 4.04 -26.64 -6.86
CA PHE A 56 4.55 -25.28 -6.88
C PHE A 56 3.79 -24.38 -7.86
N THR A 57 3.46 -24.86 -9.06
CA THR A 57 2.66 -24.12 -10.05
C THR A 57 1.27 -23.84 -9.50
N ILE A 58 0.64 -24.80 -8.83
CA ILE A 58 -0.64 -24.63 -8.17
C ILE A 58 -0.56 -23.54 -7.10
N CYS A 59 0.49 -23.54 -6.28
CA CYS A 59 0.74 -22.46 -5.30
C CYS A 59 0.86 -21.09 -5.94
N CYS A 60 1.57 -20.97 -7.06
CA CYS A 60 1.68 -19.71 -7.81
C CYS A 60 0.31 -19.21 -8.31
N VAL A 61 -0.55 -20.11 -8.78
CA VAL A 61 -1.91 -19.77 -9.22
C VAL A 61 -2.76 -19.29 -8.04
N TRP A 62 -2.71 -19.96 -6.90
CA TRP A 62 -3.44 -19.54 -5.70
C TRP A 62 -2.99 -18.16 -5.20
N VAL A 63 -1.69 -17.89 -5.16
CA VAL A 63 -1.17 -16.58 -4.76
C VAL A 63 -1.64 -15.51 -5.75
N ALA A 64 -1.60 -15.78 -7.05
CA ALA A 64 -2.11 -14.86 -8.07
C ALA A 64 -3.61 -14.58 -7.90
N LEU A 65 -4.43 -15.62 -7.61
CA LEU A 65 -5.85 -15.49 -7.35
C LEU A 65 -6.12 -14.69 -6.06
N PHE A 66 -5.36 -14.92 -4.99
CA PHE A 66 -5.47 -14.16 -3.76
C PHE A 66 -5.12 -12.68 -3.96
N PHE A 67 -4.05 -12.40 -4.70
CA PHE A 67 -3.68 -11.02 -5.06
C PHE A 67 -4.79 -10.35 -5.87
N LEU A 68 -5.26 -11.01 -6.94
CA LEU A 68 -6.33 -10.48 -7.79
C LEU A 68 -7.61 -10.21 -6.99
N THR A 69 -8.03 -11.17 -6.18
CA THR A 69 -9.22 -11.04 -5.32
C THR A 69 -9.06 -9.88 -4.34
N SER A 70 -7.90 -9.77 -3.69
CA SER A 70 -7.61 -8.67 -2.76
C SER A 70 -7.65 -7.32 -3.46
N ILE A 71 -7.02 -7.19 -4.64
CA ILE A 71 -7.04 -5.97 -5.43
C ILE A 71 -8.48 -5.57 -5.79
N ILE A 72 -9.30 -6.52 -6.24
CA ILE A 72 -10.71 -6.27 -6.57
C ILE A 72 -11.47 -5.83 -5.34
N LEU A 73 -11.35 -6.55 -4.21
CA LEU A 73 -12.04 -6.23 -2.96
C LEU A 73 -11.70 -4.82 -2.46
N PHE A 74 -10.42 -4.43 -2.47
CA PHE A 74 -10.00 -3.09 -2.04
C PHE A 74 -10.52 -1.96 -2.93
N GLN A 75 -10.89 -2.26 -4.18
CA GLN A 75 -11.46 -1.28 -5.09
C GLN A 75 -13.00 -1.21 -5.02
N LEU A 76 -13.66 -2.14 -4.35
CA LEU A 76 -15.11 -2.14 -4.22
C LEU A 76 -15.63 -0.93 -3.41
N PRO A 77 -16.65 -0.20 -3.91
CA PRO A 77 -17.20 0.96 -3.21
C PRO A 77 -17.66 0.68 -1.77
N PRO A 78 -18.28 -0.48 -1.44
CA PRO A 78 -18.65 -0.80 -0.06
C PRO A 78 -17.46 -0.88 0.90
N ILE A 79 -16.36 -1.51 0.46
CA ILE A 79 -15.13 -1.65 1.27
C ILE A 79 -14.51 -0.27 1.51
N GLN A 80 -14.41 0.54 0.47
CA GLN A 80 -13.92 1.91 0.58
C GLN A 80 -14.84 2.78 1.45
N GLY A 81 -16.16 2.59 1.34
CA GLY A 81 -17.15 3.28 2.20
C GLY A 81 -17.01 2.91 3.67
N LEU A 82 -16.72 1.64 3.95
CA LEU A 82 -16.43 1.18 5.31
C LEU A 82 -15.17 1.83 5.89
N PHE A 83 -14.10 1.92 5.09
CA PHE A 83 -12.87 2.63 5.47
C PHE A 83 -13.15 4.11 5.81
N LEU A 84 -13.93 4.82 4.98
CA LEU A 84 -14.31 6.21 5.25
C LEU A 84 -15.04 6.34 6.58
N LYS A 85 -15.99 5.46 6.88
CA LYS A 85 -16.72 5.44 8.15
C LYS A 85 -15.80 5.20 9.35
N PHE A 86 -14.92 4.20 9.27
CA PHE A 86 -13.96 3.92 10.36
C PHE A 86 -13.01 5.07 10.64
N LYS A 87 -12.66 5.86 9.62
CA LYS A 87 -11.77 7.02 9.76
C LYS A 87 -12.51 8.33 10.05
N ASN A 88 -13.84 8.30 10.27
CA ASN A 88 -14.68 9.50 10.44
C ASN A 88 -14.51 10.52 9.30
N ILE A 89 -14.49 10.01 8.07
CA ILE A 89 -14.37 10.80 6.86
C ILE A 89 -15.78 10.95 6.25
N SER A 90 -16.22 12.20 6.05
CA SER A 90 -17.53 12.52 5.53
C SER A 90 -17.45 13.58 4.43
N LYS A 91 -18.54 13.77 3.67
CA LYS A 91 -18.63 14.90 2.75
C LYS A 91 -18.76 16.19 3.54
N PRO A 92 -18.12 17.29 3.08
CA PRO A 92 -18.27 18.60 3.71
C PRO A 92 -19.74 19.05 3.66
N GLN A 93 -20.19 19.85 4.64
CA GLN A 93 -21.56 20.35 4.75
C GLN A 93 -21.58 21.87 5.00
N GLY A 94 -22.70 22.51 4.69
CA GLY A 94 -22.90 23.93 4.95
C GLY A 94 -21.89 24.83 4.24
N ASP A 95 -21.48 25.89 4.90
CA ASP A 95 -20.54 26.89 4.36
C ASP A 95 -19.18 26.29 4.02
N LEU A 96 -18.75 25.31 4.78
CA LEU A 96 -17.51 24.57 4.51
C LEU A 96 -17.57 23.85 3.16
N ALA A 97 -18.71 23.28 2.81
CA ALA A 97 -18.88 22.64 1.51
C ALA A 97 -18.78 23.65 0.38
N VAL A 98 -19.41 24.82 0.53
CA VAL A 98 -19.32 25.90 -0.46
C VAL A 98 -17.88 26.36 -0.65
N TYR A 99 -17.19 26.62 0.44
CA TYR A 99 -15.79 27.07 0.43
C TYR A 99 -14.87 26.06 -0.27
N LEU A 100 -14.91 24.80 0.15
CA LEU A 100 -14.06 23.74 -0.41
C LEU A 100 -14.38 23.43 -1.87
N ASN A 101 -15.68 23.42 -2.24
CA ASN A 101 -16.08 23.18 -3.62
C ASN A 101 -15.65 24.34 -4.55
N ASN A 102 -15.66 25.57 -4.08
CA ASN A 102 -15.15 26.71 -4.85
C ASN A 102 -13.65 26.58 -5.09
N CYS A 103 -12.87 26.26 -4.06
CA CYS A 103 -11.42 25.99 -4.20
C CYS A 103 -11.16 24.84 -5.18
N TRP A 104 -11.91 23.75 -5.03
CA TRP A 104 -11.74 22.55 -5.84
C TRP A 104 -12.10 22.79 -7.32
N SER A 105 -13.24 23.43 -7.56
CA SER A 105 -13.67 23.76 -8.93
C SER A 105 -12.68 24.67 -9.66
N ASP A 106 -12.06 25.63 -8.95
CA ASP A 106 -11.00 26.46 -9.53
C ASP A 106 -9.77 25.64 -9.92
N VAL A 107 -9.33 24.74 -9.05
CA VAL A 107 -8.20 23.83 -9.32
C VAL A 107 -8.51 22.90 -10.49
N CYS A 108 -9.67 22.26 -10.50
CA CYS A 108 -10.09 21.36 -11.58
C CYS A 108 -10.20 22.09 -12.92
N ARG A 109 -10.76 23.31 -12.93
CA ARG A 109 -10.86 24.14 -14.14
C ARG A 109 -9.48 24.47 -14.70
N ARG A 110 -8.52 24.85 -13.86
CA ARG A 110 -7.11 25.11 -14.28
C ARG A 110 -6.47 23.85 -14.86
N ALA A 111 -6.77 22.69 -14.30
CA ALA A 111 -6.24 21.41 -14.76
C ALA A 111 -6.98 20.87 -16.01
N GLY A 112 -8.06 21.52 -16.46
CA GLY A 112 -8.86 21.03 -17.58
C GLY A 112 -9.60 19.73 -17.30
N VAL A 113 -9.92 19.44 -16.01
CA VAL A 113 -10.60 18.22 -15.60
C VAL A 113 -12.00 18.57 -15.04
N ASP A 114 -12.94 17.65 -15.21
CA ASP A 114 -14.29 17.78 -14.66
C ASP A 114 -14.25 17.63 -13.13
N PRO A 115 -14.70 18.66 -12.36
CA PRO A 115 -14.74 18.60 -10.90
C PRO A 115 -15.63 17.48 -10.37
N ASP A 116 -16.71 17.10 -11.08
CA ASP A 116 -17.64 16.07 -10.67
C ASP A 116 -17.06 14.65 -10.75
N ARG A 117 -15.96 14.49 -11.47
CA ARG A 117 -15.21 13.24 -11.54
C ARG A 117 -14.55 12.88 -10.21
N TYR A 118 -14.27 13.88 -9.39
CA TYR A 118 -13.55 13.71 -8.13
C TYR A 118 -14.37 14.28 -6.96
N THR A 119 -14.40 13.57 -5.85
CA THR A 119 -15.20 13.96 -4.68
C THR A 119 -14.30 14.40 -3.54
N LEU A 120 -14.58 15.59 -3.00
CA LEU A 120 -13.94 16.04 -1.76
C LEU A 120 -14.63 15.44 -0.53
N TYR A 121 -13.79 15.08 0.41
CA TYR A 121 -14.18 14.62 1.74
C TYR A 121 -13.42 15.42 2.80
N VAL A 122 -13.98 15.46 4.00
CA VAL A 122 -13.35 16.09 5.17
C VAL A 122 -13.21 15.05 6.27
N GLN A 123 -12.07 15.09 6.94
CA GLN A 123 -11.83 14.34 8.16
C GLN A 123 -11.74 15.30 9.34
N HIS A 124 -12.54 15.06 10.38
CA HIS A 124 -12.50 15.83 11.63
C HIS A 124 -11.28 15.43 12.47
N SER A 125 -10.13 15.97 12.10
CA SER A 125 -8.85 15.76 12.78
C SER A 125 -8.09 17.09 12.85
N LYS A 126 -7.38 17.30 13.97
CA LYS A 126 -6.50 18.47 14.16
C LYS A 126 -5.19 18.36 13.39
N GLN A 127 -4.92 17.23 12.76
CA GLN A 127 -3.74 17.04 11.95
C GLN A 127 -3.77 17.94 10.72
N ILE A 128 -2.62 18.51 10.36
CA ILE A 128 -2.48 19.38 9.19
C ILE A 128 -2.09 18.49 8.01
N ASN A 129 -3.09 17.94 7.30
CA ASN A 129 -2.85 17.02 6.20
C ASN A 129 -3.99 17.05 5.17
N ALA A 130 -3.67 16.66 3.93
CA ALA A 130 -4.62 16.24 2.91
C ALA A 130 -4.05 15.00 2.20
N PHE A 131 -4.89 14.19 1.61
CA PHE A 131 -4.43 13.04 0.83
C PHE A 131 -5.46 12.62 -0.21
N ALA A 132 -4.97 12.15 -1.33
CA ALA A 132 -5.78 11.49 -2.33
C ALA A 132 -6.06 10.03 -1.92
N LEU A 133 -7.29 9.54 -2.19
CA LEU A 133 -7.72 8.21 -1.82
C LEU A 133 -8.44 7.51 -2.98
N GLY A 134 -7.97 6.31 -3.31
CA GLY A 134 -8.54 5.54 -4.41
C GLY A 134 -8.27 6.19 -5.76
N HIS A 135 -9.29 6.20 -6.62
CA HIS A 135 -9.17 6.75 -7.97
C HIS A 135 -9.86 8.11 -8.16
N ASN A 136 -10.65 8.56 -7.18
CA ASN A 136 -11.50 9.75 -7.37
C ASN A 136 -11.82 10.54 -6.10
N ARG A 137 -11.08 10.35 -5.00
CA ARG A 137 -11.37 11.04 -3.73
C ARG A 137 -10.17 11.83 -3.25
N VAL A 138 -10.44 13.04 -2.74
CA VAL A 138 -9.48 13.83 -1.97
C VAL A 138 -10.05 14.04 -0.58
N VAL A 139 -9.25 13.79 0.43
CA VAL A 139 -9.61 13.99 1.83
C VAL A 139 -8.78 15.14 2.37
N VAL A 140 -9.46 16.14 2.94
CA VAL A 140 -8.83 17.29 3.58
C VAL A 140 -9.13 17.24 5.08
N LEU A 141 -8.12 17.35 5.91
CA LEU A 141 -8.29 17.35 7.35
C LEU A 141 -8.60 18.77 7.85
N MET A 142 -9.45 18.86 8.89
CA MET A 142 -9.85 20.16 9.44
C MET A 142 -8.65 21.02 9.87
N GLY A 143 -7.63 20.40 10.50
CA GLY A 143 -6.43 21.12 10.90
C GLY A 143 -5.69 21.78 9.72
N LEU A 144 -5.76 21.22 8.51
CA LEU A 144 -5.21 21.87 7.32
C LEU A 144 -6.05 23.08 6.89
N ILE A 145 -7.39 22.96 6.95
CA ILE A 145 -8.31 24.03 6.57
C ILE A 145 -8.15 25.22 7.51
N ASP A 146 -7.96 24.97 8.80
CA ASP A 146 -7.80 26.00 9.83
C ASP A 146 -6.47 26.76 9.68
N GLU A 147 -5.43 26.11 9.18
CA GLU A 147 -4.06 26.66 9.09
C GLU A 147 -3.74 27.33 7.74
N MET A 148 -4.40 26.90 6.67
CA MET A 148 -4.10 27.37 5.32
C MET A 148 -5.10 28.44 4.86
N ASN A 149 -4.58 29.49 4.22
CA ASN A 149 -5.45 30.40 3.50
C ASN A 149 -5.93 29.74 2.19
N GLU A 150 -6.91 30.38 1.54
CA GLU A 150 -7.53 29.86 0.32
C GLU A 150 -6.51 29.59 -0.81
N TYR A 151 -5.53 30.47 -0.96
CA TYR A 151 -4.50 30.34 -1.98
C TYR A 151 -3.61 29.11 -1.71
N GLU A 152 -3.15 28.94 -0.48
CA GLU A 152 -2.33 27.80 -0.05
C GLU A 152 -3.11 26.48 -0.15
N LEU A 153 -4.38 26.48 0.25
CA LEU A 153 -5.26 25.31 0.13
C LEU A 153 -5.40 24.88 -1.33
N LYS A 154 -5.59 25.81 -2.27
CA LYS A 154 -5.62 25.49 -3.71
C LYS A 154 -4.31 24.87 -4.20
N GLY A 155 -3.17 25.33 -3.68
CA GLY A 155 -1.86 24.72 -3.99
C GLY A 155 -1.78 23.26 -3.56
N ILE A 156 -2.22 22.95 -2.35
CA ILE A 156 -2.28 21.58 -1.84
C ILE A 156 -3.30 20.74 -2.63
N LEU A 157 -4.49 21.26 -2.90
CA LEU A 157 -5.51 20.56 -3.69
C LEU A 157 -5.03 20.25 -5.12
N ALA A 158 -4.23 21.14 -5.74
CA ALA A 158 -3.61 20.89 -7.04
C ALA A 158 -2.60 19.74 -6.98
N HIS A 159 -1.80 19.69 -5.92
CA HIS A 159 -0.87 18.60 -5.66
C HIS A 159 -1.60 17.26 -5.50
N GLU A 160 -2.66 17.22 -4.69
CA GLU A 160 -3.48 16.00 -4.49
C GLU A 160 -4.20 15.58 -5.77
N LEU A 161 -4.68 16.53 -6.57
CA LEU A 161 -5.28 16.25 -7.88
C LEU A 161 -4.30 15.55 -8.81
N SER A 162 -3.02 15.94 -8.80
CA SER A 162 -1.98 15.28 -9.59
C SER A 162 -1.90 13.79 -9.29
N HIS A 163 -1.95 13.39 -8.02
CA HIS A 163 -1.91 11.97 -7.64
C HIS A 163 -3.10 11.17 -8.18
N LEU A 164 -4.28 11.79 -8.25
CA LEU A 164 -5.47 11.17 -8.85
C LEU A 164 -5.35 11.07 -10.38
N VAL A 165 -4.97 12.14 -11.04
CA VAL A 165 -4.81 12.20 -12.50
C VAL A 165 -3.77 11.18 -12.97
N HIS A 166 -2.66 11.04 -12.26
CA HIS A 166 -1.59 10.11 -12.58
C HIS A 166 -1.76 8.70 -11.97
N ARG A 167 -2.88 8.47 -11.24
CA ARG A 167 -3.24 7.18 -10.62
C ARG A 167 -2.23 6.67 -9.57
N ASP A 168 -1.46 7.54 -8.95
CA ASP A 168 -0.47 7.15 -7.94
C ASP A 168 -1.12 6.45 -6.75
N THR A 169 -2.25 6.97 -6.28
CA THR A 169 -3.06 6.39 -5.21
C THR A 169 -3.61 5.01 -5.56
N THR A 170 -4.00 4.79 -6.83
CA THR A 170 -4.46 3.47 -7.29
C THR A 170 -3.33 2.45 -7.22
N TYR A 171 -2.12 2.81 -7.65
CA TYR A 171 -0.95 1.93 -7.55
C TYR A 171 -0.57 1.65 -6.10
N GLY A 172 -0.61 2.67 -5.23
CA GLY A 172 -0.37 2.52 -3.80
C GLY A 172 -1.36 1.56 -3.13
N MET A 173 -2.66 1.72 -3.40
CA MET A 173 -3.70 0.83 -2.86
C MET A 173 -3.55 -0.60 -3.38
N THR A 174 -3.22 -0.78 -4.66
CA THR A 174 -2.99 -2.11 -5.24
C THR A 174 -1.78 -2.79 -4.60
N SER A 175 -0.68 -2.06 -4.39
CA SER A 175 0.50 -2.58 -3.69
C SER A 175 0.17 -2.95 -2.24
N ALA A 176 -0.61 -2.13 -1.54
CA ALA A 176 -1.06 -2.42 -0.18
C ALA A 176 -1.95 -3.67 -0.11
N ALA A 177 -2.84 -3.88 -1.09
CA ALA A 177 -3.66 -5.08 -1.18
C ALA A 177 -2.80 -6.35 -1.34
N MET A 178 -1.82 -6.33 -2.23
CA MET A 178 -0.87 -7.44 -2.41
C MET A 178 -0.07 -7.71 -1.14
N LEU A 179 0.43 -6.66 -0.48
CA LEU A 179 1.20 -6.77 0.76
C LEU A 179 0.36 -7.38 1.89
N ASN A 180 -0.93 -7.05 1.98
CA ASN A 180 -1.83 -7.63 2.98
C ASN A 180 -2.01 -9.15 2.78
N VAL A 181 -2.17 -9.60 1.53
CA VAL A 181 -2.21 -11.06 1.22
C VAL A 181 -0.90 -11.72 1.58
N TYR A 182 0.22 -11.14 1.18
CA TYR A 182 1.54 -11.65 1.52
C TYR A 182 1.73 -11.78 3.03
N ASN A 183 1.39 -10.75 3.80
CA ASN A 183 1.46 -10.77 5.26
C ASN A 183 0.52 -11.83 5.87
N ALA A 184 -0.67 -12.04 5.31
CA ALA A 184 -1.58 -13.08 5.76
C ALA A 184 -0.97 -14.48 5.56
N ILE A 185 -0.29 -14.72 4.45
CA ILE A 185 0.42 -15.99 4.18
C ILE A 185 1.58 -16.19 5.18
N ILE A 186 2.36 -15.13 5.47
CA ILE A 186 3.42 -15.17 6.51
C ILE A 186 2.83 -15.52 7.88
N ILE A 187 1.73 -14.88 8.27
CA ILE A 187 1.06 -15.14 9.56
C ILE A 187 0.57 -16.60 9.61
N ALA A 188 -0.05 -17.09 8.55
CA ALA A 188 -0.50 -18.49 8.48
C ALA A 188 0.66 -19.47 8.62
N PHE A 189 1.80 -19.19 7.96
CA PHE A 189 3.01 -19.99 8.10
C PHE A 189 3.56 -19.97 9.54
N GLU A 190 3.67 -18.80 10.17
CA GLU A 190 4.17 -18.70 11.56
C GLU A 190 3.22 -19.37 12.57
N LEU A 191 1.90 -19.33 12.36
CA LEU A 191 0.93 -20.06 13.16
C LEU A 191 1.10 -21.59 13.00
N LEU A 192 1.30 -22.07 11.79
CA LEU A 192 1.61 -23.50 11.54
C LEU A 192 2.90 -23.90 12.26
N MET A 193 3.96 -23.07 12.16
CA MET A 193 5.21 -23.33 12.89
C MET A 193 5.04 -23.35 14.39
N LEU A 194 4.16 -22.51 14.95
CA LEU A 194 3.82 -22.52 16.38
C LEU A 194 3.14 -23.84 16.77
N ILE A 195 2.15 -24.30 16.00
CA ILE A 195 1.46 -25.58 16.26
C ILE A 195 2.46 -26.73 16.23
N ILE A 196 3.29 -26.82 15.19
CA ILE A 196 4.29 -27.89 15.06
C ILE A 196 5.26 -27.90 16.24
N THR A 197 5.76 -26.71 16.63
CA THR A 197 6.69 -26.59 17.77
C THR A 197 6.01 -27.02 19.08
N THR A 198 4.73 -26.71 19.27
CA THR A 198 3.96 -27.10 20.45
C THR A 198 3.79 -28.63 20.49
N VAL A 199 3.42 -29.24 19.37
CA VAL A 199 3.29 -30.71 19.26
C VAL A 199 4.63 -31.40 19.52
N TYR A 200 5.72 -30.89 18.93
CA TYR A 200 7.05 -31.39 19.17
C TYR A 200 7.43 -31.34 20.66
N ASN A 201 7.12 -30.25 21.37
CA ASN A 201 7.44 -30.12 22.79
C ASN A 201 6.72 -31.17 23.66
N VAL A 202 5.60 -31.72 23.22
CA VAL A 202 4.91 -32.83 23.85
C VAL A 202 5.55 -34.19 23.47
N LEU A 203 5.76 -34.41 22.16
CA LEU A 203 6.26 -35.67 21.62
C LEU A 203 7.69 -36.02 22.04
N ARG A 204 8.53 -35.03 22.29
CA ARG A 204 9.94 -35.23 22.67
C ARG A 204 10.13 -36.02 23.99
N TYR A 205 9.09 -36.10 24.83
CA TYR A 205 9.14 -36.87 26.08
C TYR A 205 8.77 -38.34 25.92
N ILE A 206 8.33 -38.75 24.73
CA ILE A 206 7.95 -40.13 24.46
C ILE A 206 9.16 -40.91 23.94
N PRO A 207 9.66 -41.96 24.63
CA PRO A 207 10.75 -42.77 24.16
C PRO A 207 10.51 -43.32 22.74
N PHE A 208 11.57 -43.48 21.95
CA PHE A 208 11.57 -43.90 20.52
C PHE A 208 10.98 -42.87 19.55
N ILE A 209 9.92 -42.15 19.90
CA ILE A 209 9.35 -41.07 19.05
C ILE A 209 10.29 -39.87 19.06
N ASN A 210 11.00 -39.63 20.15
CA ASN A 210 11.91 -38.52 20.32
C ASN A 210 12.95 -38.38 19.17
N ILE A 211 13.59 -39.46 18.75
CA ILE A 211 14.65 -39.38 17.72
C ILE A 211 14.06 -38.89 16.39
N LEU A 212 12.91 -39.43 15.99
CA LEU A 212 12.22 -39.03 14.77
C LEU A 212 11.71 -37.60 14.87
N ALA A 213 11.17 -37.22 16.02
CA ALA A 213 10.67 -35.87 16.29
C ALA A 213 11.79 -34.83 16.24
N VAL A 214 13.00 -35.13 16.73
CA VAL A 214 14.17 -34.23 16.65
C VAL A 214 14.60 -34.02 15.21
N VAL A 215 14.70 -35.10 14.40
CA VAL A 215 15.07 -34.98 12.98
C VAL A 215 14.04 -34.15 12.22
N PHE A 216 12.75 -34.44 12.42
CA PHE A 216 11.66 -33.65 11.81
C PHE A 216 11.74 -32.19 12.22
N MET A 217 11.96 -31.90 13.49
CA MET A 217 12.05 -30.51 13.98
C MET A 217 13.27 -29.78 13.42
N ALA A 218 14.40 -30.46 13.20
CA ALA A 218 15.55 -29.88 12.55
C ALA A 218 15.23 -29.41 11.11
N ILE A 219 14.47 -30.20 10.34
CA ILE A 219 14.00 -29.84 9.01
C ILE A 219 13.07 -28.63 9.08
N VAL A 220 12.12 -28.62 10.00
CA VAL A 220 11.17 -27.51 10.20
C VAL A 220 11.91 -26.23 10.56
N ILE A 221 12.90 -26.27 11.45
CA ILE A 221 13.74 -25.11 11.80
C ILE A 221 14.49 -24.59 10.57
N PHE A 222 15.04 -25.49 9.75
CA PHE A 222 15.73 -25.12 8.54
C PHE A 222 14.81 -24.43 7.53
N ILE A 223 13.62 -24.98 7.31
CA ILE A 223 12.59 -24.35 6.44
C ILE A 223 12.23 -22.96 6.96
N ARG A 224 11.95 -22.84 8.28
CA ARG A 224 11.65 -21.57 8.89
C ARG A 224 12.78 -20.54 8.73
N PHE A 225 14.01 -20.98 8.82
CA PHE A 225 15.18 -20.12 8.59
C PHE A 225 15.24 -19.60 7.14
N ILE A 226 15.03 -20.48 6.15
CA ILE A 226 14.98 -20.08 4.72
C ILE A 226 13.85 -19.09 4.48
N VAL A 227 12.63 -19.37 4.98
CA VAL A 227 11.47 -18.47 4.81
C VAL A 227 11.76 -17.10 5.43
N ARG A 228 12.40 -17.04 6.59
CA ARG A 228 12.77 -15.75 7.21
C ARG A 228 13.79 -14.97 6.39
N ILE A 229 14.76 -15.63 5.79
CA ILE A 229 15.71 -14.97 4.88
C ILE A 229 14.96 -14.40 3.67
N LEU A 230 14.13 -15.19 3.01
CA LEU A 230 13.35 -14.75 1.86
C LEU A 230 12.42 -13.58 2.20
N HIS A 231 11.74 -13.64 3.35
CA HIS A 231 10.92 -12.56 3.87
C HIS A 231 11.73 -11.27 4.11
N SER A 232 12.90 -11.40 4.74
CA SER A 232 13.79 -10.26 5.00
C SER A 232 14.29 -9.63 3.69
N LEU A 233 14.66 -10.44 2.71
CA LEU A 233 15.10 -9.96 1.40
C LEU A 233 13.97 -9.26 0.62
N ALA A 234 12.74 -9.81 0.66
CA ALA A 234 11.58 -9.20 0.04
C ALA A 234 11.26 -7.82 0.65
N ASN A 235 11.25 -7.74 1.98
CA ASN A 235 11.04 -6.47 2.69
C ASN A 235 12.16 -5.47 2.45
N PHE A 236 13.40 -5.91 2.45
CA PHE A 236 14.55 -5.05 2.14
C PHE A 236 14.44 -4.48 0.72
N GLY A 237 14.11 -5.32 -0.27
CA GLY A 237 13.87 -4.88 -1.64
C GLY A 237 12.73 -3.85 -1.73
N TYR A 238 11.64 -4.07 -1.01
CA TYR A 238 10.53 -3.11 -0.96
C TYR A 238 10.95 -1.78 -0.32
N VAL A 239 11.63 -1.81 0.82
CA VAL A 239 12.11 -0.60 1.53
C VAL A 239 13.08 0.20 0.66
N LEU A 240 13.89 -0.47 -0.16
CA LEU A 240 14.80 0.22 -1.10
C LEU A 240 14.05 0.86 -2.27
N LEU A 241 13.04 0.19 -2.82
CA LEU A 241 12.39 0.59 -4.07
C LEU A 241 11.22 1.58 -3.84
N ALA A 242 10.45 1.43 -2.76
CA ALA A 242 9.28 2.24 -2.48
C ALA A 242 9.56 3.75 -2.45
N PRO A 243 10.65 4.25 -1.80
CA PRO A 243 10.95 5.67 -1.76
C PRO A 243 11.28 6.29 -3.12
N PHE A 244 11.82 5.52 -4.07
CA PHE A 244 12.12 6.03 -5.41
C PHE A 244 10.83 6.35 -6.18
N GLY A 245 9.84 5.47 -6.11
CA GLY A 245 8.53 5.69 -6.73
C GLY A 245 7.80 6.88 -6.12
N SER A 246 7.80 6.97 -4.80
CA SER A 246 7.19 8.06 -4.05
C SER A 246 7.82 9.41 -4.39
N ARG A 247 9.14 9.55 -4.33
CA ARG A 247 9.84 10.81 -4.64
C ARG A 247 9.55 11.34 -6.05
N ILE A 248 9.50 10.45 -7.05
CA ILE A 248 9.20 10.85 -8.43
C ILE A 248 7.75 11.34 -8.54
N ALA A 249 6.80 10.66 -7.87
CA ALA A 249 5.41 11.07 -7.83
C ALA A 249 5.24 12.45 -7.18
N GLU A 250 5.94 12.70 -6.06
CA GLU A 250 5.92 13.98 -5.35
C GLU A 250 6.44 15.14 -6.20
N TYR A 251 7.61 14.98 -6.82
CA TYR A 251 8.16 16.04 -7.70
C TYR A 251 7.31 16.27 -8.95
N ARG A 252 6.61 15.25 -9.44
CA ARG A 252 5.65 15.40 -10.52
C ARG A 252 4.42 16.16 -10.07
N ALA A 253 3.90 15.87 -8.87
CA ALA A 253 2.75 16.57 -8.30
C ALA A 253 3.07 18.04 -7.99
N ASP A 254 4.29 18.33 -7.53
CA ASP A 254 4.76 19.70 -7.34
C ASP A 254 4.83 20.46 -8.67
N ARG A 255 5.37 19.82 -9.71
CA ARG A 255 5.42 20.41 -11.05
C ARG A 255 4.03 20.65 -11.63
N PHE A 256 3.12 19.70 -11.46
CA PHE A 256 1.73 19.83 -11.89
C PHE A 256 1.06 21.05 -11.24
N ALA A 257 1.20 21.21 -9.92
CA ALA A 257 0.69 22.39 -9.23
C ALA A 257 1.32 23.70 -9.77
N HIS A 258 2.62 23.67 -10.11
CA HIS A 258 3.30 24.82 -10.73
C HIS A 258 2.72 25.13 -12.13
N GLU A 259 2.54 24.16 -12.99
CA GLU A 259 1.96 24.30 -14.34
C GLU A 259 0.53 24.87 -14.30
N LEU A 260 -0.21 24.64 -13.23
CA LEU A 260 -1.53 25.24 -12.98
C LEU A 260 -1.46 26.70 -12.45
N GLY A 261 -0.26 27.27 -12.30
CA GLY A 261 -0.07 28.60 -11.72
C GLY A 261 -0.24 28.64 -10.20
N LEU A 262 -0.17 27.47 -9.53
CA LEU A 262 -0.34 27.32 -8.07
C LEU A 262 0.96 26.88 -7.36
N GLY A 263 2.10 26.93 -8.05
CA GLY A 263 3.40 26.55 -7.50
C GLY A 263 3.83 27.38 -6.30
N GLN A 264 3.62 28.69 -6.32
CA GLN A 264 3.92 29.57 -5.19
C GLN A 264 2.97 29.35 -4.01
N ALA A 265 1.69 29.05 -4.30
CA ALA A 265 0.70 28.67 -3.30
C ALA A 265 1.13 27.41 -2.56
N LEU A 266 1.54 26.39 -3.30
CA LEU A 266 2.05 25.13 -2.74
C LEU A 266 3.37 25.37 -1.95
N ALA A 267 4.29 26.15 -2.48
CA ALA A 267 5.55 26.46 -1.80
C ALA A 267 5.32 27.16 -0.45
N SER A 268 4.37 28.11 -0.39
CA SER A 268 3.96 28.78 0.85
C SER A 268 3.38 27.80 1.85
N ALA A 269 2.44 26.93 1.41
CA ALA A 269 1.85 25.89 2.23
C ALA A 269 2.89 24.93 2.81
N LEU A 270 3.79 24.40 1.96
CA LEU A 270 4.87 23.51 2.37
C LEU A 270 5.87 24.19 3.34
N ALA A 271 6.16 25.48 3.15
CA ALA A 271 7.00 26.25 4.06
C ALA A 271 6.35 26.40 5.45
N LYS A 272 5.03 26.59 5.53
CA LYS A 272 4.28 26.55 6.81
C LYS A 272 4.38 25.17 7.45
N LEU A 273 4.12 24.10 6.68
CA LEU A 273 4.22 22.73 7.17
C LEU A 273 5.61 22.41 7.74
N THR A 274 6.68 22.95 7.16
CA THR A 274 8.04 22.77 7.68
C THR A 274 8.19 23.32 9.10
N ARG A 275 7.51 24.42 9.45
CA ARG A 275 7.57 25.02 10.79
C ARG A 275 6.88 24.17 11.83
N TYR A 276 5.80 23.46 11.48
CA TYR A 276 5.09 22.53 12.37
C TYR A 276 5.87 21.22 12.56
N GLY A 277 6.69 20.80 11.58
CA GLY A 277 7.51 19.59 11.63
C GLY A 277 8.63 19.60 12.66
N ASP A 278 9.11 20.76 13.03
CA ASP A 278 10.17 20.89 14.03
C ASP A 278 9.64 20.74 15.48
N THR A 279 8.32 20.68 15.69
CA THR A 279 7.71 20.68 17.02
C THR A 279 7.06 19.36 17.46
N GLU A 280 6.78 18.43 16.56
CA GLU A 280 6.10 17.17 16.92
C GLU A 280 6.61 15.96 16.14
N GLY A 281 7.04 14.90 16.86
CA GLY A 281 7.53 13.63 16.28
C GLY A 281 6.56 12.88 15.37
N PHE A 282 5.31 13.34 15.25
CA PHE A 282 4.27 12.81 14.38
C PHE A 282 4.45 13.23 12.91
N ILE A 283 4.99 14.42 12.66
CA ILE A 283 5.31 14.90 11.31
C ILE A 283 6.48 14.14 10.71
N ASN A 284 7.38 13.59 11.53
CA ASN A 284 8.45 12.72 11.06
C ASN A 284 7.92 11.44 10.35
N GLN A 285 6.73 10.97 10.68
CA GLN A 285 6.11 9.82 10.03
C GLN A 285 5.51 10.19 8.66
N LEU A 286 4.95 11.38 8.53
CA LEU A 286 4.49 11.98 7.26
C LEU A 286 5.66 12.40 6.35
N VAL A 287 6.76 12.86 6.96
CA VAL A 287 7.97 13.30 6.26
C VAL A 287 8.84 12.13 5.79
N SER A 288 8.73 10.94 6.38
CA SER A 288 9.51 9.76 5.99
C SER A 288 9.12 9.19 4.63
N ASP A 289 7.85 9.33 4.25
CA ASP A 289 7.33 8.82 2.97
C ASP A 289 7.46 9.85 1.83
N HIS A 290 7.75 11.12 2.14
CA HIS A 290 7.91 12.22 1.19
C HIS A 290 9.35 12.74 1.15
N PRO A 291 9.83 13.30 0.02
CA PRO A 291 11.10 14.02 -0.03
C PRO A 291 11.11 15.17 0.99
N PRO A 292 12.28 15.53 1.55
CA PRO A 292 12.36 16.63 2.51
C PRO A 292 11.66 17.89 2.00
N LEU A 293 10.70 18.40 2.78
CA LEU A 293 9.88 19.57 2.40
C LEU A 293 10.74 20.76 1.96
N ARG A 294 11.87 21.00 2.63
CA ARG A 294 12.82 22.08 2.27
C ARG A 294 13.32 21.97 0.82
N LYS A 295 13.59 20.73 0.32
CA LYS A 295 14.03 20.52 -1.07
C LYS A 295 12.90 20.75 -2.06
N ARG A 296 11.68 20.38 -1.72
CA ARG A 296 10.48 20.62 -2.55
C ARG A 296 10.21 22.12 -2.66
N VAL A 297 10.23 22.83 -1.53
CA VAL A 297 10.06 24.29 -1.48
C VAL A 297 11.12 24.99 -2.34
N ALA A 298 12.41 24.66 -2.17
CA ALA A 298 13.48 25.25 -2.96
C ALA A 298 13.25 25.03 -4.47
N LYS A 299 12.88 23.81 -4.87
CA LYS A 299 12.64 23.48 -6.28
C LYS A 299 11.41 24.21 -6.87
N LEU A 300 10.35 24.41 -6.10
CA LEU A 300 9.18 25.20 -6.52
C LEU A 300 9.54 26.67 -6.74
N TYR A 301 10.39 27.24 -5.89
CA TYR A 301 10.90 28.60 -6.10
C TYR A 301 11.80 28.72 -7.34
N GLU A 302 12.68 27.74 -7.60
CA GLU A 302 13.48 27.69 -8.83
C GLU A 302 12.58 27.66 -10.07
N LEU A 303 11.54 26.83 -10.08
CA LEU A 303 10.59 26.75 -11.19
C LEU A 303 9.84 28.08 -11.40
N SER A 304 9.49 28.77 -10.32
CA SER A 304 8.80 30.08 -10.40
C SER A 304 9.69 31.25 -10.90
N GLN A 305 11.02 31.08 -10.91
CA GLN A 305 11.94 32.06 -11.45
C GLN A 305 12.28 31.82 -12.94
N GLN A 306 11.95 30.64 -13.46
CA GLN A 306 12.26 30.28 -14.86
C GLN A 306 11.07 30.49 -15.82
N GLY A 307 9.89 30.78 -15.32
CA GLY A 307 8.66 31.07 -16.08
C GLY A 307 8.20 32.50 -15.89
#